data_8429e88e684ced4179dff28e7c611373
#
_entry.id   8429e88e684ced4179dff28e7c611373
#
_cell.length_a   1.000
_cell.length_b   1.000
_cell.length_c   1.000
_cell.angle_alpha   90.00
_cell.angle_beta   90.00
_cell.angle_gamma   90.00
#
_symmetry.space_group_name_H-M   'P 1'
#
loop_
_entity.id
_entity.type
_entity.pdbx_description
1 polymer ?
#
loop_
_entity_poly.entity_id
_entity_poly.type
_entity_poly.pdbx_seq_one_letter_code
_entity_poly.pdbx_strand_id
1 'polypeptide(L)'
;MYKRQGYSLGSLEAGITLFASDVDNAITAIPTPYEKVRLVNSNNTTKMRGIDALLRWRQEPFVITASYLVLDATEQLDETKARQQVALTPRQSAGLVAMWEQHGRGRVGIELYYTGEQSLSDNPYRDKSKRYLHVGLLGEINLGRMSLFLNLENLLDVRQTRTDPLLRRTKNIAGGWTVDAWSPLEGFIANAGVRIQL
;
A
#
# COMPACT_ATOMS: atom_id res chain seq x y z
N MET A 1 -9.43 19.60 7.40
CA MET A 1 -8.49 20.22 8.41
C MET A 1 -7.21 19.41 8.40
N TYR A 2 -6.06 20.08 8.39
CA TYR A 2 -4.75 19.46 8.30
C TYR A 2 -3.79 20.17 9.27
N LYS A 3 -3.07 19.40 10.09
CA LYS A 3 -2.04 19.93 11.00
C LYS A 3 -0.80 19.04 10.91
N ARG A 4 0.34 19.63 10.55
CA ARG A 4 1.63 18.96 10.46
C ARG A 4 2.62 19.57 11.41
N GLN A 5 3.40 18.73 12.08
CA GLN A 5 4.57 19.13 12.85
C GLN A 5 5.76 18.28 12.46
N GLY A 6 6.87 18.91 12.18
CA GLY A 6 8.15 18.25 11.90
C GLY A 6 9.20 18.66 12.94
N TYR A 7 10.12 17.77 13.18
CA TYR A 7 11.27 17.95 14.08
C TYR A 7 12.51 17.42 13.39
N SER A 8 13.61 18.17 13.47
CA SER A 8 14.92 17.76 12.93
C SER A 8 16.00 18.01 13.97
N LEU A 9 16.79 16.97 14.28
CA LEU A 9 17.91 17.03 15.20
C LEU A 9 19.08 16.22 14.62
N GLY A 10 20.05 16.91 14.06
CA GLY A 10 21.22 16.26 13.47
C GLY A 10 20.85 15.25 12.39
N SER A 11 21.10 13.97 12.65
CA SER A 11 20.82 12.86 11.74
C SER A 11 19.36 12.38 11.75
N LEU A 12 18.52 12.90 12.65
CA LEU A 12 17.15 12.44 12.84
C LEU A 12 16.13 13.48 12.37
N GLU A 13 15.20 13.07 11.53
CA GLU A 13 14.03 13.83 11.11
C GLU A 13 12.78 13.05 11.50
N ALA A 14 11.82 13.71 12.13
CA ALA A 14 10.54 13.14 12.49
C ALA A 14 9.40 14.06 12.08
N GLY A 15 8.30 13.49 11.63
CA GLY A 15 7.10 14.24 11.27
C GLY A 15 5.84 13.51 11.71
N ILE A 16 4.89 14.26 12.24
CA ILE A 16 3.54 13.77 12.56
C ILE A 16 2.53 14.69 11.89
N THR A 17 1.59 14.08 11.20
CA THR A 17 0.48 14.76 10.53
C THR A 17 -0.83 14.24 11.07
N LEU A 18 -1.66 15.14 11.58
CA LEU A 18 -3.07 14.87 11.90
C LEU A 18 -3.92 15.45 10.79
N PHE A 19 -4.84 14.67 10.24
CA PHE A 19 -5.70 15.15 9.18
C PHE A 19 -7.15 14.70 9.38
N ALA A 20 -8.06 15.55 8.92
CA ALA A 20 -9.47 15.25 8.76
C ALA A 20 -9.96 15.88 7.46
N SER A 21 -10.66 15.12 6.64
CA SER A 21 -11.21 15.56 5.37
C SER A 21 -12.60 14.99 5.17
N ASP A 22 -13.49 15.82 4.69
CA ASP A 22 -14.80 15.44 4.20
C ASP A 22 -14.81 15.69 2.68
N VAL A 23 -15.14 14.66 1.90
CA VAL A 23 -15.18 14.71 0.45
C VAL A 23 -16.62 14.55 0.00
N ASP A 24 -17.19 15.63 -0.53
CA ASP A 24 -18.53 15.63 -1.12
C ASP A 24 -18.45 15.34 -2.60
N ASN A 25 -19.48 14.76 -3.16
CA ASN A 25 -19.58 14.42 -4.58
C ASN A 25 -18.43 13.54 -5.09
N ALA A 26 -17.91 12.65 -4.26
CA ALA A 26 -16.87 11.71 -4.67
C ALA A 26 -17.35 10.90 -5.90
N ILE A 27 -16.44 10.69 -6.86
CA ILE A 27 -16.75 9.85 -8.03
C ILE A 27 -16.74 8.39 -7.58
N THR A 28 -17.87 7.72 -7.78
CA THR A 28 -18.04 6.29 -7.46
C THR A 28 -18.30 5.51 -8.74
N ALA A 29 -17.67 4.34 -8.84
CA ALA A 29 -17.86 3.40 -9.93
C ALA A 29 -18.99 2.43 -9.58
N ILE A 30 -20.09 2.47 -10.32
CA ILE A 30 -21.23 1.57 -10.15
C ILE A 30 -21.19 0.52 -11.25
N PRO A 31 -21.05 -0.77 -10.90
CA PRO A 31 -21.21 -1.84 -11.87
C PRO A 31 -22.62 -1.84 -12.46
N THR A 32 -22.71 -1.99 -13.77
CA THR A 32 -23.99 -2.09 -14.49
C THR A 32 -24.10 -3.44 -15.20
N PRO A 33 -25.29 -3.89 -15.60
CA PRO A 33 -25.44 -5.06 -16.44
C PRO A 33 -24.54 -4.98 -17.69
N TYR A 34 -24.11 -6.14 -18.20
CA TYR A 34 -23.21 -6.26 -19.36
C TYR A 34 -21.76 -5.85 -19.12
N GLU A 35 -21.24 -6.05 -17.90
CA GLU A 35 -19.83 -5.82 -17.54
C GLU A 35 -19.36 -4.37 -17.78
N LYS A 36 -20.28 -3.41 -17.77
CA LYS A 36 -19.95 -1.98 -17.88
C LYS A 36 -19.88 -1.35 -16.51
N VAL A 37 -19.07 -0.32 -16.41
CA VAL A 37 -18.94 0.51 -15.21
C VAL A 37 -19.44 1.92 -15.54
N ARG A 38 -20.36 2.44 -14.73
CA ARG A 38 -20.82 3.82 -14.81
C ARG A 38 -20.18 4.63 -13.67
N LEU A 39 -19.52 5.71 -14.02
CA LEU A 39 -19.02 6.67 -13.04
C LEU A 39 -20.13 7.66 -12.70
N VAL A 40 -20.39 7.84 -11.42
CA VAL A 40 -21.39 8.76 -10.88
C VAL A 40 -20.82 9.54 -9.73
N ASN A 41 -21.31 10.74 -9.51
CA ASN A 41 -21.02 11.47 -8.30
C ASN A 41 -21.87 10.90 -7.16
N SER A 42 -21.21 10.58 -6.04
CA SER A 42 -21.91 10.18 -4.82
C SER A 42 -22.62 11.40 -4.21
N ASN A 43 -23.86 11.26 -3.85
CA ASN A 43 -24.59 12.32 -3.10
C ASN A 43 -24.19 12.37 -1.63
N ASN A 44 -23.40 11.42 -1.17
CA ASN A 44 -23.03 11.28 0.23
C ASN A 44 -21.56 11.61 0.47
N THR A 45 -21.29 12.20 1.62
CA THR A 45 -19.94 12.61 2.04
C THR A 45 -19.10 11.40 2.46
N THR A 46 -17.91 11.25 1.89
CA THR A 46 -16.86 10.35 2.39
C THR A 46 -16.04 11.09 3.44
N LYS A 47 -15.90 10.50 4.63
CA LYS A 47 -15.15 11.10 5.76
C LYS A 47 -13.86 10.33 5.98
N MET A 48 -12.75 11.06 6.07
CA MET A 48 -11.43 10.51 6.34
C MET A 48 -10.80 11.24 7.52
N ARG A 49 -10.25 10.48 8.46
CA ARG A 49 -9.50 11.00 9.62
C ARG A 49 -8.30 10.10 9.84
N GLY A 50 -7.17 10.68 10.16
CA GLY A 50 -6.00 9.85 10.36
C GLY A 50 -4.83 10.56 10.99
N ILE A 51 -3.82 9.73 11.27
CA ILE A 51 -2.52 10.11 11.79
C ILE A 51 -1.49 9.47 10.89
N ASP A 52 -0.61 10.28 10.32
CA ASP A 52 0.55 9.85 9.58
C ASP A 52 1.82 10.25 10.33
N ALA A 53 2.70 9.29 10.58
CA ALA A 53 3.98 9.48 11.22
C ALA A 53 5.10 9.05 10.29
N LEU A 54 6.12 9.88 10.18
CA LEU A 54 7.34 9.62 9.40
C LEU A 54 8.56 9.83 10.29
N LEU A 55 9.49 8.88 10.26
CA LEU A 55 10.78 8.94 10.88
C LEU A 55 11.86 8.67 9.83
N ARG A 56 12.87 9.51 9.78
CA ARG A 56 14.05 9.31 8.95
C ARG A 56 15.30 9.53 9.79
N TRP A 57 16.17 8.53 9.79
CA TRP A 57 17.48 8.61 10.40
C TRP A 57 18.56 8.40 9.34
N ARG A 58 19.53 9.31 9.31
CA ARG A 58 20.64 9.25 8.35
C ARG A 58 21.95 9.48 9.06
N GLN A 59 22.78 8.46 9.11
CA GLN A 59 24.16 8.52 9.59
C GLN A 59 24.98 7.59 8.71
N GLU A 60 25.83 8.16 7.88
CA GLU A 60 26.64 7.37 6.95
C GLU A 60 27.34 6.21 7.65
N PRO A 61 27.32 5.02 7.06
CA PRO A 61 26.75 4.63 5.77
C PRO A 61 25.27 4.20 5.79
N PHE A 62 24.51 4.49 6.85
CA PHE A 62 23.16 4.00 7.05
C PHE A 62 22.09 5.07 6.80
N VAL A 63 21.00 4.65 6.17
CA VAL A 63 19.75 5.42 6.05
C VAL A 63 18.59 4.53 6.44
N ILE A 64 17.79 4.97 7.40
CA ILE A 64 16.56 4.28 7.82
C ILE A 64 15.40 5.25 7.68
N THR A 65 14.35 4.80 7.01
CA THR A 65 13.07 5.54 6.91
C THR A 65 11.94 4.63 7.36
N ALA A 66 11.14 5.10 8.31
CA ALA A 66 9.97 4.39 8.80
C ALA A 66 8.74 5.29 8.67
N SER A 67 7.61 4.71 8.28
CA SER A 67 6.31 5.39 8.21
C SER A 67 5.23 4.55 8.88
N TYR A 68 4.25 5.22 9.46
CA TYR A 68 3.08 4.55 10.03
C TYR A 68 1.83 5.42 9.84
N LEU A 69 0.80 4.85 9.24
CA LEU A 69 -0.48 5.49 9.00
C LEU A 69 -1.59 4.74 9.76
N VAL A 70 -2.38 5.51 10.51
CA VAL A 70 -3.69 5.07 11.02
C VAL A 70 -4.74 5.90 10.31
N LEU A 71 -5.68 5.24 9.64
CA LEU A 71 -6.71 5.88 8.83
C LEU A 71 -8.09 5.31 9.17
N ASP A 72 -9.01 6.18 9.51
CA ASP A 72 -10.44 5.89 9.57
C ASP A 72 -11.12 6.58 8.39
N ALA A 73 -11.47 5.79 7.36
CA ALA A 73 -12.14 6.24 6.14
C ALA A 73 -13.51 5.59 6.06
N THR A 74 -14.57 6.41 6.09
CA THR A 74 -15.96 5.94 6.06
C THR A 74 -16.75 6.62 4.98
N GLU A 75 -17.61 5.86 4.33
CA GLU A 75 -18.55 6.33 3.31
C GLU A 75 -19.97 5.88 3.64
N GLN A 76 -20.92 6.54 3.03
CA GLN A 76 -22.33 6.15 3.07
C GLN A 76 -22.78 5.96 1.61
N LEU A 77 -23.09 4.73 1.23
CA LEU A 77 -23.45 4.42 -0.16
C LEU A 77 -24.89 4.83 -0.49
N ASP A 78 -25.75 4.90 0.52
CA ASP A 78 -27.17 5.23 0.41
C ASP A 78 -27.62 5.97 1.68
N GLU A 79 -28.47 6.97 1.57
CA GLU A 79 -28.98 7.75 2.71
C GLU A 79 -29.71 6.87 3.75
N THR A 80 -30.26 5.75 3.34
CA THR A 80 -30.96 4.80 4.20
C THR A 80 -30.03 3.82 4.91
N LYS A 81 -28.76 3.74 4.52
CA LYS A 81 -27.77 2.79 5.07
C LYS A 81 -26.85 3.47 6.08
N ALA A 82 -26.41 2.67 7.04
CA ALA A 82 -25.35 3.11 7.96
C ALA A 82 -24.05 3.36 7.21
N ARG A 83 -23.22 4.25 7.75
CA ARG A 83 -21.86 4.47 7.24
C ARG A 83 -21.04 3.20 7.39
N GLN A 84 -20.26 2.90 6.36
CA GLN A 84 -19.36 1.75 6.32
C GLN A 84 -17.92 2.20 6.04
N GLN A 85 -16.96 1.33 6.31
CA GLN A 85 -15.56 1.57 5.96
C GLN A 85 -15.42 1.57 4.43
N VAL A 86 -14.62 2.49 3.91
CA VAL A 86 -14.26 2.52 2.49
C VAL A 86 -13.53 1.21 2.15
N ALA A 87 -14.02 0.54 1.13
CA ALA A 87 -13.47 -0.73 0.69
C ALA A 87 -12.00 -0.59 0.22
N LEU A 88 -11.21 -1.65 0.39
CA LEU A 88 -9.79 -1.72 -0.01
C LEU A 88 -8.90 -0.64 0.62
N THR A 89 -9.35 -0.08 1.75
CA THR A 89 -8.62 0.96 2.47
C THR A 89 -8.19 0.42 3.83
N PRO A 90 -6.89 0.13 4.03
CA PRO A 90 -6.42 -0.43 5.29
C PRO A 90 -6.50 0.62 6.41
N ARG A 91 -6.98 0.20 7.58
CA ARG A 91 -7.01 1.09 8.77
C ARG A 91 -5.60 1.38 9.32
N GLN A 92 -4.64 0.52 9.03
CA GLN A 92 -3.26 0.66 9.46
C GLN A 92 -2.33 0.22 8.34
N SER A 93 -1.30 0.99 8.09
CA SER A 93 -0.20 0.61 7.20
C SER A 93 1.11 1.11 7.78
N ALA A 94 2.19 0.37 7.51
CA ALA A 94 3.52 0.74 7.93
C ALA A 94 4.53 0.44 6.83
N GLY A 95 5.57 1.24 6.76
CA GLY A 95 6.71 1.03 5.89
C GLY A 95 8.01 1.19 6.66
N LEU A 96 8.98 0.36 6.37
CA LEU A 96 10.36 0.49 6.84
C LEU A 96 11.30 0.22 5.68
N VAL A 97 12.19 1.16 5.43
CA VAL A 97 13.31 1.00 4.50
C VAL A 97 14.60 1.23 5.29
N ALA A 98 15.47 0.23 5.32
CA ALA A 98 16.79 0.34 5.91
C ALA A 98 17.83 0.04 4.84
N MET A 99 18.77 0.96 4.67
CA MET A 99 19.80 0.90 3.63
C MET A 99 21.18 1.17 4.23
N TRP A 100 22.11 0.33 3.85
CA TRP A 100 23.54 0.62 3.94
C TRP A 100 24.01 1.04 2.55
N GLU A 101 24.68 2.19 2.47
CA GLU A 101 25.21 2.73 1.22
C GLU A 101 26.60 3.29 1.44
N GLN A 102 27.58 2.80 0.68
CA GLN A 102 28.93 3.30 0.70
C GLN A 102 29.34 3.76 -0.69
N HIS A 103 29.60 5.05 -0.80
CA HIS A 103 29.98 5.67 -2.07
C HIS A 103 31.14 4.92 -2.74
N GLY A 104 31.00 4.64 -4.03
CA GLY A 104 31.99 3.92 -4.84
C GLY A 104 32.04 2.41 -4.61
N ARG A 105 31.42 1.85 -3.57
CA ARG A 105 31.41 0.41 -3.27
C ARG A 105 30.08 -0.28 -3.61
N GLY A 106 28.98 0.31 -3.18
CA GLY A 106 27.68 -0.29 -3.42
C GLY A 106 26.66 0.04 -2.33
N ARG A 107 25.55 -0.64 -2.36
CA ARG A 107 24.43 -0.51 -1.41
C ARG A 107 23.71 -1.83 -1.19
N VAL A 108 23.18 -2.00 -0.01
CA VAL A 108 22.31 -3.11 0.36
C VAL A 108 21.15 -2.53 1.16
N GLY A 109 19.93 -2.96 0.85
CA GLY A 109 18.74 -2.47 1.52
C GLY A 109 17.70 -3.55 1.76
N ILE A 110 16.90 -3.36 2.81
CA ILE A 110 15.70 -4.13 3.10
C ILE A 110 14.50 -3.20 3.13
N GLU A 111 13.41 -3.68 2.58
CA GLU A 111 12.12 -2.99 2.57
C GLU A 111 11.04 -3.87 3.20
N LEU A 112 10.28 -3.29 4.10
CA LEU A 112 9.18 -3.95 4.79
C LEU A 112 7.93 -3.07 4.65
N TYR A 113 6.85 -3.61 4.08
CA TYR A 113 5.56 -2.93 3.97
C TYR A 113 4.46 -3.77 4.60
N TYR A 114 3.90 -3.27 5.67
CA TYR A 114 2.75 -3.87 6.35
C TYR A 114 1.45 -3.24 5.87
N THR A 115 0.50 -4.08 5.49
CA THR A 115 -0.88 -3.69 5.18
C THR A 115 -1.82 -4.39 6.15
N GLY A 116 -2.57 -3.59 6.90
CA GLY A 116 -3.59 -4.07 7.83
C GLY A 116 -4.83 -4.61 7.13
N GLU A 117 -5.82 -5.02 7.92
CA GLU A 117 -7.09 -5.48 7.40
C GLU A 117 -7.84 -4.36 6.66
N GLN A 118 -8.49 -4.72 5.56
CA GLN A 118 -9.27 -3.85 4.70
C GLN A 118 -10.71 -4.39 4.63
N SER A 119 -11.70 -3.52 4.63
CA SER A 119 -13.07 -3.92 4.31
C SER A 119 -13.16 -4.33 2.84
N LEU A 120 -13.92 -5.34 2.55
CA LEU A 120 -14.14 -5.83 1.20
C LEU A 120 -15.61 -5.62 0.82
N SER A 121 -15.84 -5.18 -0.42
CA SER A 121 -17.19 -5.02 -0.96
C SER A 121 -17.54 -6.25 -1.80
N ASP A 122 -18.74 -6.79 -1.58
CA ASP A 122 -19.28 -7.88 -2.39
C ASP A 122 -18.32 -9.07 -2.57
N ASN A 123 -17.52 -9.39 -1.54
CA ASN A 123 -16.61 -10.52 -1.55
C ASN A 123 -17.32 -11.75 -0.96
N PRO A 124 -17.45 -12.88 -1.70
CA PRO A 124 -18.20 -14.04 -1.24
C PRO A 124 -17.45 -14.90 -0.21
N TYR A 125 -16.17 -14.61 0.04
CA TYR A 125 -15.32 -15.44 0.90
C TYR A 125 -15.12 -14.81 2.28
N ARG A 126 -15.18 -13.46 2.38
CA ARG A 126 -14.95 -12.73 3.63
C ARG A 126 -15.39 -11.27 3.55
N ASP A 127 -15.68 -10.66 4.69
CA ASP A 127 -15.98 -9.22 4.80
C ASP A 127 -14.72 -8.37 4.93
N LYS A 128 -13.61 -8.95 5.37
CA LYS A 128 -12.32 -8.28 5.57
C LYS A 128 -11.17 -9.07 5.00
N SER A 129 -10.20 -8.37 4.41
CA SER A 129 -8.94 -8.96 3.97
C SER A 129 -8.12 -9.50 5.15
N LYS A 130 -7.14 -10.35 4.88
CA LYS A 130 -6.07 -10.63 5.84
C LYS A 130 -5.03 -9.52 5.77
N ARG A 131 -4.42 -9.24 6.94
CA ARG A 131 -3.21 -8.43 7.01
C ARG A 131 -2.03 -9.18 6.38
N TYR A 132 -1.10 -8.45 5.79
CA TYR A 132 0.10 -9.05 5.21
C TYR A 132 1.33 -8.14 5.34
N LEU A 133 2.50 -8.75 5.20
CA LEU A 133 3.80 -8.09 5.16
C LEU A 133 4.47 -8.39 3.83
N HIS A 134 4.83 -7.35 3.09
CA HIS A 134 5.63 -7.44 1.89
C HIS A 134 7.08 -7.14 2.25
N VAL A 135 8.01 -8.02 1.88
CA VAL A 135 9.43 -7.91 2.19
C VAL A 135 10.22 -7.89 0.90
N GLY A 136 11.09 -6.90 0.74
CA GLY A 136 12.03 -6.78 -0.36
C GLY A 136 13.47 -6.69 0.12
N LEU A 137 14.40 -7.15 -0.71
CA LEU A 137 15.83 -6.94 -0.55
C LEU A 137 16.42 -6.38 -1.84
N LEU A 138 17.31 -5.43 -1.72
CA LEU A 138 18.06 -4.93 -2.84
C LEU A 138 19.57 -4.94 -2.52
N GLY A 139 20.38 -5.23 -3.53
CA GLY A 139 21.82 -5.13 -3.45
C GLY A 139 22.41 -4.59 -4.75
N GLU A 140 23.42 -3.76 -4.64
CA GLU A 140 24.23 -3.27 -5.76
C GLU A 140 25.69 -3.21 -5.34
N ILE A 141 26.59 -3.75 -6.18
CA ILE A 141 28.02 -3.67 -5.99
C ILE A 141 28.67 -2.97 -7.17
N ASN A 142 29.55 -2.03 -6.91
CA ASN A 142 30.27 -1.27 -7.93
C ASN A 142 31.65 -1.88 -8.16
N LEU A 143 31.96 -2.19 -9.40
CA LEU A 143 33.19 -2.82 -9.88
C LEU A 143 33.85 -1.91 -10.93
N GLY A 144 34.24 -0.70 -10.53
CA GLY A 144 34.79 0.31 -11.44
C GLY A 144 33.73 0.84 -12.42
N ARG A 145 33.89 0.51 -13.71
CA ARG A 145 32.91 0.92 -14.75
C ARG A 145 31.67 0.04 -14.81
N MET A 146 31.61 -1.01 -14.04
CA MET A 146 30.46 -1.93 -13.98
C MET A 146 29.80 -1.85 -12.60
N SER A 147 28.47 -2.00 -12.56
CA SER A 147 27.71 -2.29 -11.36
C SER A 147 26.84 -3.51 -11.57
N LEU A 148 26.85 -4.42 -10.63
CA LEU A 148 25.94 -5.55 -10.58
C LEU A 148 24.84 -5.24 -9.59
N PHE A 149 23.60 -5.51 -9.95
CA PHE A 149 22.48 -5.34 -9.03
C PHE A 149 21.59 -6.59 -8.95
N LEU A 150 20.99 -6.77 -7.78
CA LEU A 150 20.00 -7.78 -7.49
C LEU A 150 18.86 -7.12 -6.71
N ASN A 151 17.63 -7.35 -7.15
CA ASN A 151 16.41 -6.94 -6.47
C ASN A 151 15.52 -8.16 -6.27
N LEU A 152 15.14 -8.41 -5.02
CA LEU A 152 14.28 -9.51 -4.61
C LEU A 152 13.02 -8.91 -3.99
N GLU A 153 11.88 -9.14 -4.61
CA GLU A 153 10.60 -8.61 -4.18
C GLU A 153 9.70 -9.73 -3.65
N ASN A 154 8.86 -9.38 -2.70
CA ASN A 154 7.90 -10.30 -2.10
C ASN A 154 8.55 -11.60 -1.61
N LEU A 155 9.60 -11.49 -0.81
CA LEU A 155 10.36 -12.63 -0.27
C LEU A 155 9.51 -13.63 0.51
N LEU A 156 8.40 -13.18 1.10
CA LEU A 156 7.46 -14.04 1.81
C LEU A 156 6.45 -14.72 0.89
N ASP A 157 6.54 -14.45 -0.42
CA ASP A 157 5.65 -14.99 -1.45
C ASP A 157 4.16 -14.80 -1.08
N VAL A 158 3.83 -13.61 -0.60
CA VAL A 158 2.47 -13.24 -0.22
C VAL A 158 1.61 -13.12 -1.47
N ARG A 159 0.54 -13.91 -1.54
CA ARG A 159 -0.42 -13.87 -2.66
C ARG A 159 -1.83 -14.06 -2.15
N GLN A 160 -2.77 -13.25 -2.69
CA GLN A 160 -4.20 -13.43 -2.39
C GLN A 160 -4.67 -14.85 -2.71
N THR A 161 -4.21 -15.41 -3.82
CA THR A 161 -4.59 -16.75 -4.30
C THR A 161 -4.20 -17.91 -3.37
N ARG A 162 -3.30 -17.66 -2.40
CA ARG A 162 -3.02 -18.63 -1.31
C ARG A 162 -4.10 -18.64 -0.23
N THR A 163 -4.94 -17.63 -0.21
CA THR A 163 -5.98 -17.46 0.80
C THR A 163 -7.36 -17.64 0.21
N ASP A 164 -7.66 -16.92 -0.86
CA ASP A 164 -8.96 -16.90 -1.51
C ASP A 164 -8.84 -17.04 -3.02
N PRO A 165 -9.76 -17.73 -3.67
CA PRO A 165 -9.86 -17.69 -5.12
C PRO A 165 -10.13 -16.27 -5.63
N LEU A 166 -9.55 -15.89 -6.76
CA LEU A 166 -9.88 -14.64 -7.46
C LEU A 166 -11.18 -14.77 -8.25
N LEU A 167 -11.49 -15.98 -8.69
CA LEU A 167 -12.70 -16.27 -9.44
C LEU A 167 -13.86 -16.65 -8.52
N ARG A 168 -15.03 -16.16 -8.84
CA ARG A 168 -16.28 -16.53 -8.18
C ARG A 168 -16.83 -17.81 -8.82
N ARG A 169 -17.53 -18.64 -8.05
CA ARG A 169 -18.27 -19.80 -8.57
C ARG A 169 -19.47 -19.38 -9.40
N THR A 170 -20.08 -18.26 -9.04
CA THR A 170 -21.24 -17.67 -9.71
C THR A 170 -20.99 -16.18 -9.92
N LYS A 171 -21.56 -15.60 -10.95
CA LYS A 171 -21.54 -14.15 -11.15
C LYS A 171 -22.17 -13.43 -9.95
N ASN A 172 -21.66 -12.26 -9.62
CA ASN A 172 -22.34 -11.35 -8.71
C ASN A 172 -23.55 -10.69 -9.41
N ILE A 173 -24.31 -9.87 -8.67
CA ILE A 173 -25.49 -9.15 -9.18
C ILE A 173 -25.11 -8.27 -10.38
N ALA A 174 -23.91 -7.73 -10.44
CA ALA A 174 -23.41 -6.90 -11.54
C ALA A 174 -22.83 -7.72 -12.72
N GLY A 175 -22.83 -9.04 -12.64
CA GLY A 175 -22.32 -9.93 -13.70
C GLY A 175 -20.84 -10.26 -13.60
N GLY A 176 -20.13 -9.74 -12.59
CA GLY A 176 -18.68 -9.96 -12.41
C GLY A 176 -18.35 -11.38 -11.96
N TRP A 177 -17.28 -11.95 -12.51
CA TRP A 177 -16.74 -13.27 -12.17
C TRP A 177 -15.58 -13.20 -11.16
N THR A 178 -15.02 -12.02 -10.94
CA THR A 178 -13.83 -11.85 -10.10
C THR A 178 -14.16 -11.12 -8.81
N VAL A 179 -13.33 -11.28 -7.82
CA VAL A 179 -13.28 -10.47 -6.59
C VAL A 179 -12.20 -9.42 -6.71
N ASP A 180 -12.28 -8.36 -5.89
CA ASP A 180 -11.24 -7.35 -5.81
C ASP A 180 -9.91 -7.93 -5.33
N ALA A 181 -8.80 -7.41 -5.87
CA ALA A 181 -7.47 -7.71 -5.41
C ALA A 181 -7.16 -6.88 -4.15
N TRP A 182 -7.11 -7.53 -2.99
CA TRP A 182 -6.81 -6.90 -1.71
C TRP A 182 -5.37 -7.16 -1.23
N SER A 183 -4.62 -8.03 -1.90
CA SER A 183 -3.21 -8.33 -1.63
C SER A 183 -2.49 -8.64 -2.95
N PRO A 184 -1.15 -8.73 -2.98
CA PRO A 184 -0.42 -9.06 -4.18
C PRO A 184 -0.96 -10.31 -4.86
N LEU A 185 -0.99 -10.30 -6.19
CA LEU A 185 -1.36 -11.45 -7.03
C LEU A 185 -0.12 -12.22 -7.46
N GLU A 186 0.97 -11.50 -7.68
CA GLU A 186 2.28 -12.05 -8.01
C GLU A 186 3.03 -12.43 -6.75
N GLY A 187 3.75 -13.54 -6.82
CA GLY A 187 4.55 -14.05 -5.72
C GLY A 187 5.95 -13.44 -5.68
N PHE A 188 6.91 -14.24 -5.25
CA PHE A 188 8.32 -13.85 -5.24
C PHE A 188 8.82 -13.49 -6.64
N ILE A 189 9.52 -12.35 -6.75
CA ILE A 189 10.14 -11.86 -7.98
C ILE A 189 11.62 -11.60 -7.71
N ALA A 190 12.47 -12.00 -8.64
CA ALA A 190 13.89 -11.71 -8.63
C ALA A 190 14.30 -11.02 -9.93
N ASN A 191 14.94 -9.86 -9.80
CA ASN A 191 15.54 -9.12 -10.92
C ASN A 191 17.02 -8.96 -10.67
N ALA A 192 17.84 -9.24 -11.70
CA ALA A 192 19.27 -9.01 -11.63
C ALA A 192 19.77 -8.38 -12.94
N GLY A 193 20.83 -7.61 -12.86
CA GLY A 193 21.38 -7.00 -14.06
C GLY A 193 22.76 -6.40 -13.87
N VAL A 194 23.29 -5.91 -14.98
CA VAL A 194 24.61 -5.26 -15.08
C VAL A 194 24.39 -3.87 -15.68
N ARG A 195 24.98 -2.87 -15.07
CA ARG A 195 25.08 -1.51 -15.63
C ARG A 195 26.53 -1.24 -15.99
N ILE A 196 26.79 -0.74 -17.19
CA ILE A 196 28.11 -0.37 -17.68
C ILE A 196 28.12 1.12 -18.00
N GLN A 197 29.11 1.83 -17.45
CA GLN A 197 29.39 3.24 -17.80
C GLN A 197 30.39 3.25 -18.94
N LEU A 198 30.00 3.81 -20.08
CA LEU A 198 30.79 4.00 -21.29
C LEU A 198 31.64 5.27 -21.20
#